data_8c573b497e586aab09981982280b9445
#
_entry.id   8c573b497e586aab09981982280b9445
#
_cell.length_a   1.000
_cell.length_b   1.000
_cell.length_c   1.000
_cell.angle_alpha   90.00
_cell.angle_beta   90.00
_cell.angle_gamma   90.00
#
_symmetry.space_group_name_H-M   'P 1'
#
loop_
_entity.id
_entity.type
_entity.pdbx_description
1 polymer ?
#
loop_
_entity_poly.entity_id
_entity_poly.type
_entity_poly.pdbx_seq_one_letter_code
_entity_poly.pdbx_strand_id
1 'polypeptide(L)'
;MLNKINKLSQTEFTEVFGNIFENASWIAEKLYKEKPFVNFQDLSEKMLNVFNNTNNENKLKILNSHPDLADKTKFNSLTPESSQEQSNAGLERCTEEEFNEFKNLNIEYKKKFGFPFILAVKKKSKIEILDNFRKRILSDKKIEFNNAIEQVKKIAILRLEEVENKIT
;
A
#
# COMPACT_ATOMS: atom_id res chain seq x y z
N MET A 1 -0.72 15.70 20.51
CA MET A 1 -0.38 14.81 19.40
C MET A 1 0.88 15.26 18.64
N LEU A 2 0.87 16.31 17.84
CA LEU A 2 1.98 16.71 16.94
C LEU A 2 3.30 17.02 17.65
N ASN A 3 3.24 17.66 18.83
CA ASN A 3 4.44 17.91 19.65
C ASN A 3 5.16 16.61 20.07
N LYS A 4 4.42 15.51 20.22
CA LYS A 4 5.02 14.20 20.49
C LYS A 4 5.71 13.67 19.25
N ILE A 5 5.05 13.71 18.09
CA ILE A 5 5.64 13.27 16.79
C ILE A 5 6.93 14.04 16.50
N ASN A 6 6.92 15.37 16.68
CA ASN A 6 8.09 16.20 16.43
C ASN A 6 9.28 15.90 17.39
N LYS A 7 9.01 15.29 18.55
CA LYS A 7 10.03 14.91 19.53
C LYS A 7 10.57 13.48 19.36
N LEU A 8 9.91 12.64 18.55
CA LEU A 8 10.39 11.28 18.32
C LEU A 8 11.81 11.28 17.75
N SER A 9 12.62 10.35 18.22
CA SER A 9 13.87 9.98 17.56
C SER A 9 13.63 9.41 16.17
N GLN A 10 14.66 9.28 15.35
CA GLN A 10 14.52 8.70 14.02
C GLN A 10 14.02 7.26 14.09
N THR A 11 14.51 6.46 15.04
CA THR A 11 14.07 5.08 15.24
C THR A 11 12.58 5.01 15.57
N GLU A 12 12.15 5.73 16.60
CA GLU A 12 10.72 5.78 16.99
C GLU A 12 9.82 6.29 15.88
N PHE A 13 10.27 7.30 15.12
CA PHE A 13 9.53 7.82 13.97
C PHE A 13 9.38 6.77 12.87
N THR A 14 10.46 6.04 12.58
CA THR A 14 10.44 4.97 11.58
C THR A 14 9.59 3.77 12.03
N GLU A 15 9.56 3.44 13.32
CA GLU A 15 8.66 2.42 13.87
C GLU A 15 7.17 2.79 13.65
N VAL A 16 6.82 4.07 13.79
CA VAL A 16 5.44 4.55 13.61
C VAL A 16 5.06 4.67 12.13
N PHE A 17 5.93 5.21 11.29
CA PHE A 17 5.61 5.61 9.91
C PHE A 17 6.27 4.74 8.84
N GLY A 18 7.13 3.80 9.20
CA GLY A 18 7.93 3.00 8.26
C GLY A 18 7.12 2.06 7.37
N ASN A 19 5.94 1.65 7.81
CA ASN A 19 5.05 0.74 7.08
C ASN A 19 3.92 1.45 6.31
N ILE A 20 3.92 2.78 6.26
CA ILE A 20 2.95 3.53 5.44
C ILE A 20 3.08 3.13 3.96
N PHE A 21 4.31 3.00 3.46
CA PHE A 21 4.59 2.39 2.16
C PHE A 21 5.17 0.99 2.37
N GLU A 22 4.63 0.00 1.67
CA GLU A 22 4.98 -1.42 1.85
C GLU A 22 6.48 -1.65 1.68
N ASN A 23 7.13 -2.17 2.72
CA ASN A 23 8.57 -2.46 2.76
C ASN A 23 9.48 -1.31 2.28
N ALA A 24 9.09 -0.05 2.52
CA ALA A 24 9.80 1.14 2.08
C ALA A 24 10.03 2.14 3.22
N SER A 25 10.57 1.68 4.36
CA SER A 25 10.85 2.49 5.56
C SER A 25 11.73 3.71 5.28
N TRP A 26 12.56 3.66 4.23
CA TRP A 26 13.40 4.76 3.81
C TRP A 26 12.60 6.04 3.46
N ILE A 27 11.31 5.93 3.12
CA ILE A 27 10.43 7.09 2.92
C ILE A 27 10.21 7.81 4.24
N ALA A 28 9.94 7.07 5.32
CA ALA A 28 9.83 7.65 6.67
C ALA A 28 11.15 8.24 7.15
N GLU A 29 12.29 7.60 6.86
CA GLU A 29 13.62 8.11 7.19
C GLU A 29 13.94 9.44 6.47
N LYS A 30 13.51 9.59 5.21
CA LYS A 30 13.63 10.85 4.47
C LYS A 30 12.70 11.91 5.08
N LEU A 31 11.45 11.55 5.33
CA LEU A 31 10.46 12.44 5.94
C LEU A 31 10.91 12.96 7.32
N TYR A 32 11.58 12.12 8.12
CA TYR A 32 12.11 12.51 9.43
C TYR A 32 12.99 13.77 9.36
N LYS A 33 13.75 13.93 8.27
CA LYS A 33 14.63 15.10 8.06
C LYS A 33 13.88 16.39 7.76
N GLU A 34 12.58 16.31 7.50
CA GLU A 34 11.72 17.47 7.20
C GLU A 34 10.98 18.01 8.44
N LYS A 35 11.31 17.50 9.62
CA LYS A 35 10.80 18.02 10.90
C LYS A 35 11.27 19.46 11.14
N PRO A 36 10.52 20.30 11.86
CA PRO A 36 9.24 19.99 12.49
C PRO A 36 8.05 20.06 11.52
N PHE A 37 7.00 19.28 11.81
CA PHE A 37 5.71 19.35 11.11
C PHE A 37 4.77 20.32 11.80
N VAL A 38 3.98 21.07 11.01
CA VAL A 38 3.04 22.07 11.51
C VAL A 38 1.73 21.43 11.98
N ASN A 39 1.25 20.42 11.24
CA ASN A 39 0.07 19.62 11.56
C ASN A 39 0.21 18.24 10.90
N PHE A 40 -0.75 17.34 11.13
CA PHE A 40 -0.69 15.99 10.55
C PHE A 40 -0.88 15.99 9.02
N GLN A 41 -1.63 16.95 8.50
CA GLN A 41 -1.78 17.14 7.07
C GLN A 41 -0.44 17.50 6.41
N ASP A 42 0.33 18.44 6.99
CA ASP A 42 1.67 18.81 6.52
C ASP A 42 2.61 17.57 6.49
N LEU A 43 2.58 16.74 7.54
CA LEU A 43 3.33 15.48 7.58
C LEU A 43 2.91 14.56 6.43
N SER A 44 1.60 14.38 6.23
CA SER A 44 1.05 13.49 5.20
C SER A 44 1.41 13.97 3.80
N GLU A 45 1.27 15.26 3.52
CA GLU A 45 1.64 15.89 2.24
C GLU A 45 3.13 15.75 1.94
N LYS A 46 3.99 15.99 2.92
CA LYS A 46 5.45 15.81 2.79
C LYS A 46 5.79 14.36 2.52
N MET A 47 5.15 13.41 3.21
CA MET A 47 5.37 11.98 2.96
C MET A 47 5.00 11.57 1.54
N LEU A 48 3.85 12.00 1.05
CA LEU A 48 3.44 11.76 -0.33
C LEU A 48 4.38 12.44 -1.34
N ASN A 49 4.91 13.62 -1.02
CA ASN A 49 5.89 14.30 -1.86
C ASN A 49 7.22 13.53 -1.95
N VAL A 50 7.70 12.93 -0.85
CA VAL A 50 8.88 12.05 -0.88
C VAL A 50 8.66 10.90 -1.86
N PHE A 51 7.49 10.27 -1.84
CA PHE A 51 7.14 9.21 -2.78
C PHE A 51 7.01 9.73 -4.22
N ASN A 52 6.28 10.83 -4.45
CA ASN A 52 6.05 11.39 -5.77
C ASN A 52 7.35 11.78 -6.48
N ASN A 53 8.31 12.34 -5.75
CA ASN A 53 9.61 12.77 -6.27
C ASN A 53 10.62 11.62 -6.42
N THR A 54 10.26 10.42 -6.06
CA THR A 54 11.08 9.23 -6.25
C THR A 54 11.09 8.84 -7.74
N ASN A 55 12.23 8.33 -8.23
CA ASN A 55 12.35 7.86 -9.61
C ASN A 55 11.51 6.61 -9.88
N ASN A 56 11.26 6.32 -11.15
CA ASN A 56 10.42 5.19 -11.55
C ASN A 56 10.98 3.82 -11.13
N GLU A 57 12.30 3.67 -11.05
CA GLU A 57 12.93 2.43 -10.58
C GLU A 57 12.54 2.14 -9.13
N ASN A 58 12.65 3.12 -8.25
CA ASN A 58 12.26 2.97 -6.85
C ASN A 58 10.74 2.85 -6.68
N LYS A 59 9.94 3.54 -7.49
CA LYS A 59 8.49 3.32 -7.55
C LYS A 59 8.17 1.88 -7.91
N LEU A 60 8.82 1.32 -8.93
CA LEU A 60 8.64 -0.07 -9.34
C LEU A 60 9.06 -1.05 -8.23
N LYS A 61 10.13 -0.78 -7.48
CA LYS A 61 10.51 -1.58 -6.30
C LYS A 61 9.41 -1.58 -5.24
N ILE A 62 8.80 -0.43 -4.97
CA ILE A 62 7.66 -0.32 -4.04
C ILE A 62 6.46 -1.11 -4.56
N LEU A 63 6.11 -1.01 -5.86
CA LEU A 63 5.04 -1.81 -6.44
C LEU A 63 5.31 -3.31 -6.26
N ASN A 64 6.53 -3.76 -6.54
CA ASN A 64 6.91 -5.17 -6.43
C ASN A 64 7.01 -5.68 -4.98
N SER A 65 7.06 -4.81 -3.99
CA SER A 65 7.02 -5.20 -2.58
C SER A 65 5.61 -5.43 -2.04
N HIS A 66 4.57 -5.04 -2.78
CA HIS A 66 3.18 -5.31 -2.40
C HIS A 66 2.86 -6.79 -2.57
N PRO A 67 2.11 -7.38 -1.62
CA PRO A 67 1.69 -8.78 -1.73
C PRO A 67 0.59 -8.95 -2.78
N ASP A 68 0.51 -10.16 -3.34
CA ASP A 68 -0.64 -10.57 -4.13
C ASP A 68 -1.91 -10.58 -3.26
N LEU A 69 -3.05 -10.19 -3.83
CA LEU A 69 -4.34 -10.29 -3.13
C LEU A 69 -4.83 -11.75 -3.14
N ALA A 70 -5.39 -12.18 -2.00
CA ALA A 70 -5.95 -13.51 -1.81
C ALA A 70 -4.96 -14.67 -2.13
N ASP A 71 -3.68 -14.51 -1.82
CA ASP A 71 -2.69 -15.59 -1.90
C ASP A 71 -2.69 -16.38 -0.58
N LYS A 72 -3.40 -17.51 -0.55
CA LYS A 72 -3.48 -18.40 0.63
C LYS A 72 -2.12 -18.80 1.18
N THR A 73 -1.12 -18.94 0.32
CA THR A 73 0.20 -19.45 0.72
C THR A 73 1.02 -18.43 1.47
N LYS A 74 0.62 -17.16 1.43
CA LYS A 74 1.39 -16.02 1.95
C LYS A 74 0.68 -15.23 3.04
N PHE A 75 -0.56 -15.56 3.42
CA PHE A 75 -1.27 -14.79 4.46
C PHE A 75 -0.48 -14.63 5.77
N ASN A 76 0.28 -15.64 6.17
CA ASN A 76 1.11 -15.60 7.40
C ASN A 76 2.41 -14.78 7.26
N SER A 77 2.76 -14.35 6.04
CA SER A 77 3.98 -13.56 5.75
C SER A 77 3.70 -12.12 5.37
N LEU A 78 2.44 -11.70 5.44
CA LEU A 78 2.05 -10.31 5.17
C LEU A 78 2.53 -9.38 6.27
N THR A 79 2.78 -8.11 5.93
CA THR A 79 2.90 -7.07 6.95
C THR A 79 1.59 -6.97 7.75
N PRO A 80 1.62 -6.51 9.01
CA PRO A 80 0.40 -6.37 9.81
C PRO A 80 -0.67 -5.53 9.11
N GLU A 81 -0.28 -4.47 8.44
CA GLU A 81 -1.17 -3.58 7.70
C GLU A 81 -1.82 -4.30 6.50
N SER A 82 -1.02 -4.97 5.67
CA SER A 82 -1.54 -5.74 4.53
C SER A 82 -2.42 -6.91 4.98
N SER A 83 -2.05 -7.59 6.06
CA SER A 83 -2.87 -8.67 6.63
C SER A 83 -4.24 -8.16 7.07
N GLN A 84 -4.27 -7.04 7.80
CA GLN A 84 -5.52 -6.44 8.27
C GLN A 84 -6.38 -5.93 7.11
N GLU A 85 -5.78 -5.30 6.11
CA GLU A 85 -6.47 -4.80 4.92
C GLU A 85 -7.15 -5.95 4.15
N GLN A 86 -6.44 -7.05 3.89
CA GLN A 86 -6.97 -8.21 3.19
C GLN A 86 -8.03 -8.95 4.01
N SER A 87 -7.82 -9.12 5.31
CA SER A 87 -8.80 -9.74 6.23
C SER A 87 -10.09 -8.92 6.31
N ASN A 88 -10.00 -7.61 6.48
CA ASN A 88 -11.17 -6.73 6.51
C ASN A 88 -11.97 -6.73 5.19
N ALA A 89 -11.30 -6.95 4.06
CA ALA A 89 -11.94 -7.13 2.75
C ALA A 89 -12.51 -8.54 2.54
N GLY A 90 -12.30 -9.47 3.49
CA GLY A 90 -12.78 -10.85 3.43
C GLY A 90 -12.02 -11.75 2.46
N LEU A 91 -10.81 -11.37 2.04
CA LEU A 91 -10.03 -12.12 1.05
C LEU A 91 -9.53 -13.47 1.56
N GLU A 92 -9.38 -13.64 2.86
CA GLU A 92 -9.06 -14.94 3.49
C GLU A 92 -10.26 -15.90 3.52
N ARG A 93 -11.47 -15.41 3.24
CA ARG A 93 -12.73 -16.18 3.21
C ARG A 93 -13.27 -16.37 1.79
N CYS A 94 -12.39 -16.34 0.80
CA CYS A 94 -12.74 -16.68 -0.58
C CYS A 94 -13.10 -18.17 -0.70
N THR A 95 -13.99 -18.51 -1.65
CA THR A 95 -14.21 -19.90 -2.06
C THR A 95 -12.99 -20.43 -2.81
N GLU A 96 -12.94 -21.75 -3.07
CA GLU A 96 -11.84 -22.34 -3.87
C GLU A 96 -11.82 -21.76 -5.30
N GLU A 97 -13.00 -21.53 -5.89
CA GLU A 97 -13.14 -20.93 -7.21
C GLU A 97 -12.60 -19.49 -7.20
N GLU A 98 -12.97 -18.70 -6.19
CA GLU A 98 -12.48 -17.32 -6.04
C GLU A 98 -10.96 -17.29 -5.84
N PHE A 99 -10.40 -18.17 -5.01
CA PHE A 99 -8.95 -18.27 -4.84
C PHE A 99 -8.23 -18.67 -6.13
N ASN A 100 -8.78 -19.61 -6.88
CA ASN A 100 -8.22 -20.02 -8.17
C ASN A 100 -8.27 -18.87 -9.19
N GLU A 101 -9.35 -18.10 -9.22
CA GLU A 101 -9.44 -16.92 -10.07
C GLU A 101 -8.41 -15.86 -9.68
N PHE A 102 -8.30 -15.49 -8.40
CA PHE A 102 -7.26 -14.57 -7.92
C PHE A 102 -5.86 -15.05 -8.29
N LYS A 103 -5.57 -16.33 -8.08
CA LYS A 103 -4.26 -16.92 -8.43
C LYS A 103 -3.94 -16.75 -9.91
N ASN A 104 -4.87 -17.07 -10.80
CA ASN A 104 -4.67 -16.94 -12.25
C ASN A 104 -4.49 -15.48 -12.66
N LEU A 105 -5.36 -14.58 -12.17
CA LEU A 105 -5.26 -13.14 -12.41
C LEU A 105 -3.94 -12.56 -11.90
N ASN A 106 -3.47 -12.95 -10.72
CA ASN A 106 -2.18 -12.51 -10.17
C ASN A 106 -1.01 -12.93 -11.08
N ILE A 107 -1.02 -14.17 -11.58
CA ILE A 107 0.02 -14.70 -12.47
C ILE A 107 0.02 -13.92 -13.80
N GLU A 108 -1.15 -13.81 -14.44
CA GLU A 108 -1.30 -13.12 -15.73
C GLU A 108 -0.96 -11.64 -15.62
N TYR A 109 -1.41 -10.97 -14.55
CA TYR A 109 -1.16 -9.57 -14.33
C TYR A 109 0.34 -9.27 -14.17
N LYS A 110 1.04 -10.03 -13.33
CA LYS A 110 2.49 -9.89 -13.15
C LYS A 110 3.27 -10.19 -14.45
N LYS A 111 2.85 -11.18 -15.20
CA LYS A 111 3.45 -11.48 -16.51
C LYS A 111 3.28 -10.33 -17.50
N LYS A 112 2.09 -9.71 -17.52
CA LYS A 112 1.78 -8.61 -18.43
C LYS A 112 2.45 -7.30 -18.06
N PHE A 113 2.42 -6.92 -16.76
CA PHE A 113 2.79 -5.58 -16.31
C PHE A 113 4.14 -5.51 -15.60
N GLY A 114 4.65 -6.62 -15.04
CA GLY A 114 5.93 -6.70 -14.33
C GLY A 114 5.87 -6.26 -12.86
N PHE A 115 4.68 -6.12 -12.30
CA PHE A 115 4.42 -5.82 -10.89
C PHE A 115 3.06 -6.41 -10.47
N PRO A 116 2.80 -6.61 -9.16
CA PRO A 116 1.55 -7.17 -8.69
C PRO A 116 0.37 -6.20 -8.87
N PHE A 117 -0.84 -6.76 -8.93
CA PHE A 117 -2.07 -5.96 -8.88
C PHE A 117 -2.20 -5.28 -7.52
N ILE A 118 -2.34 -3.97 -7.52
CA ILE A 118 -2.47 -3.15 -6.30
C ILE A 118 -3.80 -2.42 -6.33
N LEU A 119 -4.57 -2.57 -5.26
CA LEU A 119 -5.85 -1.91 -5.06
C LEU A 119 -6.03 -1.57 -3.58
N ALA A 120 -6.45 -0.35 -3.30
CA ALA A 120 -6.94 0.02 -1.98
C ALA A 120 -8.27 -0.69 -1.73
N VAL A 121 -8.25 -1.73 -0.89
CA VAL A 121 -9.38 -2.65 -0.69
C VAL A 121 -10.33 -2.23 0.44
N LYS A 122 -10.01 -1.18 1.20
CA LYS A 122 -10.85 -0.67 2.29
C LYS A 122 -12.27 -0.37 1.79
N LYS A 123 -13.27 -0.92 2.49
CA LYS A 123 -14.70 -0.82 2.16
C LYS A 123 -15.11 -1.47 0.82
N LYS A 124 -14.29 -2.33 0.24
CA LYS A 124 -14.64 -3.10 -0.95
C LYS A 124 -14.98 -4.54 -0.61
N SER A 125 -15.97 -5.08 -1.30
CA SER A 125 -16.28 -6.50 -1.27
C SER A 125 -15.33 -7.31 -2.17
N LYS A 126 -15.26 -8.63 -1.97
CA LYS A 126 -14.51 -9.54 -2.84
C LYS A 126 -14.92 -9.41 -4.31
N ILE A 127 -16.21 -9.25 -4.57
CA ILE A 127 -16.77 -9.10 -5.93
C ILE A 127 -16.26 -7.82 -6.57
N GLU A 128 -16.32 -6.69 -5.85
CA GLU A 128 -15.80 -5.41 -6.35
C GLU A 128 -14.29 -5.47 -6.62
N ILE A 129 -13.53 -6.18 -5.79
CA ILE A 129 -12.09 -6.38 -5.98
C ILE A 129 -11.82 -7.20 -7.24
N LEU A 130 -12.52 -8.33 -7.44
CA LEU A 130 -12.41 -9.15 -8.64
C LEU A 130 -12.81 -8.38 -9.90
N ASP A 131 -13.87 -7.60 -9.86
CA ASP A 131 -14.31 -6.80 -11.01
C ASP A 131 -13.29 -5.71 -11.38
N ASN A 132 -12.67 -5.08 -10.38
CA ASN A 132 -11.54 -4.17 -10.62
C ASN A 132 -10.36 -4.90 -11.27
N PHE A 133 -10.03 -6.09 -10.79
CA PHE A 133 -8.94 -6.89 -11.31
C PHE A 133 -9.17 -7.26 -12.77
N ARG A 134 -10.36 -7.81 -13.08
CA ARG A 134 -10.77 -8.18 -14.45
C ARG A 134 -10.72 -7.00 -15.42
N LYS A 135 -11.10 -5.81 -14.98
CA LYS A 135 -11.05 -4.58 -15.80
C LYS A 135 -9.61 -4.12 -16.02
N ARG A 136 -8.83 -4.05 -14.94
CA ARG A 136 -7.49 -3.47 -15.01
C ARG A 136 -6.47 -4.36 -15.72
N ILE A 137 -6.64 -5.67 -15.72
CA ILE A 137 -5.78 -6.57 -16.49
C ILE A 137 -5.87 -6.32 -18.01
N LEU A 138 -6.95 -5.70 -18.49
CA LEU A 138 -7.15 -5.36 -19.89
C LEU A 138 -6.47 -4.03 -20.30
N SER A 139 -5.99 -3.25 -19.36
CA SER A 139 -5.32 -1.96 -19.60
C SER A 139 -4.00 -2.12 -20.37
N ASP A 140 -3.50 -1.03 -20.92
CA ASP A 140 -2.11 -0.97 -21.39
C ASP A 140 -1.11 -0.73 -20.24
N LYS A 141 0.17 -1.05 -20.51
CA LYS A 141 1.23 -1.04 -19.47
C LYS A 141 1.45 0.34 -18.85
N LYS A 142 1.37 1.40 -19.63
CA LYS A 142 1.62 2.77 -19.15
C LYS A 142 0.47 3.26 -18.27
N ILE A 143 -0.76 3.02 -18.70
CA ILE A 143 -1.97 3.36 -17.93
C ILE A 143 -1.96 2.59 -16.61
N GLU A 144 -1.64 1.30 -16.66
CA GLU A 144 -1.70 0.45 -15.47
C GLU A 144 -0.59 0.77 -14.46
N PHE A 145 0.60 1.16 -14.92
CA PHE A 145 1.64 1.66 -14.01
C PHE A 145 1.15 2.90 -13.24
N ASN A 146 0.52 3.86 -13.92
CA ASN A 146 -0.03 5.04 -13.29
C ASN A 146 -1.19 4.69 -12.33
N ASN A 147 -2.06 3.76 -12.71
CA ASN A 147 -3.12 3.26 -11.84
C ASN A 147 -2.55 2.64 -10.56
N ALA A 148 -1.52 1.82 -10.67
CA ALA A 148 -0.86 1.20 -9.52
C ALA A 148 -0.24 2.25 -8.58
N ILE A 149 0.43 3.27 -9.11
CA ILE A 149 0.97 4.39 -8.34
C ILE A 149 -0.15 5.12 -7.58
N GLU A 150 -1.27 5.42 -8.21
CA GLU A 150 -2.41 6.06 -7.55
C GLU A 150 -3.03 5.17 -6.46
N GLN A 151 -3.07 3.86 -6.65
CA GLN A 151 -3.54 2.94 -5.60
C GLN A 151 -2.58 2.89 -4.41
N VAL A 152 -1.26 2.87 -4.64
CA VAL A 152 -0.26 2.96 -3.55
C VAL A 152 -0.44 4.24 -2.74
N LYS A 153 -0.67 5.38 -3.39
CA LYS A 153 -0.94 6.66 -2.70
C LYS A 153 -2.22 6.60 -1.86
N LYS A 154 -3.29 6.00 -2.40
CA LYS A 154 -4.54 5.80 -1.64
C LYS A 154 -4.34 4.93 -0.40
N ILE A 155 -3.60 3.82 -0.54
CA ILE A 155 -3.26 2.95 0.60
C ILE A 155 -2.46 3.72 1.64
N ALA A 156 -1.45 4.50 1.23
CA ALA A 156 -0.65 5.31 2.13
C ALA A 156 -1.50 6.34 2.90
N ILE A 157 -2.43 7.02 2.23
CA ILE A 157 -3.35 7.98 2.88
C ILE A 157 -4.22 7.26 3.93
N LEU A 158 -4.79 6.10 3.60
CA LEU A 158 -5.61 5.34 4.52
C LEU A 158 -4.82 4.86 5.74
N ARG A 159 -3.58 4.42 5.56
CA ARG A 159 -2.68 4.02 6.66
C ARG A 159 -2.30 5.23 7.53
N LEU A 160 -2.04 6.39 6.93
CA LEU A 160 -1.78 7.63 7.67
C LEU A 160 -2.98 8.04 8.54
N GLU A 161 -4.21 7.99 8.01
CA GLU A 161 -5.44 8.23 8.76
C GLU A 161 -5.56 7.28 9.97
N GLU A 162 -5.21 6.01 9.80
CA GLU A 162 -5.22 5.03 10.90
C GLU A 162 -4.17 5.33 11.96
N VAL A 163 -2.98 5.77 11.56
CA VAL A 163 -1.94 6.22 12.50
C VAL A 163 -2.40 7.47 13.24
N GLU A 164 -2.97 8.46 12.54
CA GLU A 164 -3.51 9.65 13.16
C GLU A 164 -4.54 9.32 14.26
N ASN A 165 -5.50 8.45 13.92
CA ASN A 165 -6.54 8.03 14.87
C ASN A 165 -5.99 7.26 16.09
N LYS A 166 -4.89 6.53 15.96
CA LYS A 166 -4.25 5.79 17.07
C LYS A 166 -3.44 6.71 18.00
N ILE A 167 -2.96 7.84 17.49
CA ILE A 167 -2.11 8.78 18.25
C ILE A 167 -2.95 9.90 18.91
N THR A 168 -4.17 10.11 18.43
CA THR A 168 -5.11 11.10 18.98
C THR A 168 -5.75 10.60 20.24
#